data_c8bf603a96dc7e5d0fe1a3c51a4709d5
#
_entry.id   c8bf603a96dc7e5d0fe1a3c51a4709d5
#
_cell.length_a   1.000
_cell.length_b   1.000
_cell.length_c   1.000
_cell.angle_alpha   90.00
_cell.angle_beta   90.00
_cell.angle_gamma   90.00
#
_symmetry.space_group_name_H-M   'P 1'
#
loop_
_entity.id
_entity.type
_entity.pdbx_description
1 polymer ?
#
loop_
_entity_poly.entity_id
_entity_poly.type
_entity_poly.pdbx_seq_one_letter_code
_entity_poly.pdbx_strand_id
1 'polypeptide(L)'
;MKDRKNSSLLGHRLKFRWLFLFSLFAGPLPLSFGGQSAVAANNIIQQQKISVTGKVVDNLGEPIIGANVVVQGQTVGTITDIDGVFKLDVPKGAKLLISFIGYSSKTVEVKQSNIEIVLDDDSQMLGEVEVVAYGVQKKVSVTGAISSVKGEELTKTPTGSISNMLSGQMAGLTTVQYSGEPGSDAANIFVRGQATWNQSAPLIQVDGVERSMNDIDPNEIESISILKDASATAVFGVRGANGVVLITTKRGKEGKAKISFTTSSSIIAPTESIKMANSYQYATFYNQINTGDGLNPTFSDEIIQKFKDGSDPVRFPSVDWVDYCLKDMTLQTQHNVNISGGTDRVRYFISAGAYTQGGLFKEFDLPYNLSYQYNRFNYRSNLDIDVTKTTTLSMNIAGNVNNASKPYTGLGSAGML
;
A
#
# COMPACT_ATOMS: atom_id res chain seq x y z
N MET A 1 -49.57 -43.52 -9.26
CA MET A 1 -49.48 -44.32 -8.03
C MET A 1 -48.46 -43.65 -7.11
N LYS A 2 -49.01 -43.12 -5.99
CA LYS A 2 -48.34 -42.65 -4.77
C LYS A 2 -47.27 -41.56 -4.88
N ASP A 3 -47.63 -40.33 -4.60
CA ASP A 3 -47.77 -39.68 -3.27
C ASP A 3 -46.53 -39.65 -2.42
N ARG A 4 -46.10 -38.45 -2.10
CA ARG A 4 -45.79 -37.82 -0.79
C ARG A 4 -44.57 -36.94 -0.87
N LYS A 5 -44.43 -35.86 -0.19
CA LYS A 5 -45.22 -34.97 0.70
C LYS A 5 -44.33 -33.75 0.97
N ASN A 6 -44.92 -32.64 1.05
CA ASN A 6 -44.45 -31.39 1.65
C ASN A 6 -43.64 -31.58 2.94
N SER A 7 -42.61 -30.80 3.11
CA SER A 7 -42.30 -30.23 4.41
C SER A 7 -41.69 -28.84 4.23
N SER A 8 -42.53 -27.86 4.52
CA SER A 8 -42.19 -26.50 4.84
C SER A 8 -41.42 -26.47 6.17
N LEU A 9 -40.33 -25.77 6.25
CA LEU A 9 -39.83 -25.21 7.51
C LEU A 9 -39.20 -23.86 7.25
N LEU A 10 -39.99 -22.88 7.59
CA LEU A 10 -39.71 -21.64 8.32
C LEU A 10 -38.32 -21.03 8.20
N GLY A 11 -38.37 -19.89 7.57
CA GLY A 11 -37.33 -18.90 7.60
C GLY A 11 -37.12 -18.28 8.97
N HIS A 12 -35.92 -18.08 9.31
CA HIS A 12 -35.51 -17.09 10.30
C HIS A 12 -34.72 -15.98 9.59
N ARG A 13 -35.43 -14.93 9.27
CA ARG A 13 -34.85 -13.63 8.92
C ARG A 13 -34.28 -13.03 10.21
N LEU A 14 -32.99 -13.10 10.43
CA LEU A 14 -32.30 -12.27 11.41
C LEU A 14 -32.15 -10.86 10.83
N LYS A 15 -33.03 -9.97 11.24
CA LYS A 15 -32.89 -8.53 11.04
C LYS A 15 -31.88 -8.01 12.05
N PHE A 16 -30.64 -7.76 11.64
CA PHE A 16 -29.70 -6.97 12.43
C PHE A 16 -30.07 -5.49 12.28
N ARG A 17 -30.75 -4.96 13.28
CA ARG A 17 -30.98 -3.52 13.45
C ARG A 17 -29.76 -2.96 14.18
N TRP A 18 -28.91 -2.23 13.49
CA TRP A 18 -27.92 -1.35 14.10
C TRP A 18 -28.62 -0.09 14.59
N LEU A 19 -28.74 0.05 15.90
CA LEU A 19 -29.15 1.29 16.56
C LEU A 19 -27.90 2.17 16.73
N PHE A 20 -27.80 3.22 15.93
CA PHE A 20 -26.92 4.36 16.22
C PHE A 20 -27.63 5.25 17.23
N LEU A 21 -27.19 5.22 18.48
CA LEU A 21 -27.57 6.17 19.52
C LEU A 21 -26.64 7.39 19.44
N PHE A 22 -27.11 8.43 18.76
CA PHE A 22 -26.58 9.79 18.92
C PHE A 22 -27.34 10.43 20.10
N SER A 23 -26.71 10.52 21.26
CA SER A 23 -27.27 11.30 22.38
C SER A 23 -26.81 12.74 22.26
N LEU A 24 -27.71 13.57 21.80
CA LEU A 24 -27.64 15.02 21.86
C LEU A 24 -27.95 15.43 23.30
N PHE A 25 -26.96 15.89 24.06
CA PHE A 25 -27.17 16.55 25.35
C PHE A 25 -27.26 18.05 25.10
N ALA A 26 -28.48 18.55 25.02
CA ALA A 26 -28.80 19.96 25.20
C ALA A 26 -29.34 20.13 26.62
N GLY A 27 -28.58 20.75 27.50
CA GLY A 27 -29.01 21.16 28.82
C GLY A 27 -28.99 22.68 28.92
N PRO A 28 -29.97 23.29 29.59
CA PRO A 28 -30.17 24.73 29.59
C PRO A 28 -29.24 25.43 30.59
N LEU A 29 -28.74 26.60 30.20
CA LEU A 29 -28.05 27.57 31.04
C LEU A 29 -28.99 28.18 32.07
N PRO A 30 -28.58 28.33 33.33
CA PRO A 30 -29.14 29.37 34.19
C PRO A 30 -28.22 30.58 34.20
N LEU A 31 -28.76 31.70 33.83
CA LEU A 31 -28.24 33.02 34.14
C LEU A 31 -28.38 33.25 35.65
N SER A 32 -27.27 33.50 36.37
CA SER A 32 -27.30 34.18 37.64
C SER A 32 -26.21 35.26 37.66
N PHE A 33 -26.68 36.48 37.69
CA PHE A 33 -25.91 37.68 38.03
C PHE A 33 -25.50 37.63 39.53
N GLY A 34 -24.24 37.84 39.81
CA GLY A 34 -23.77 38.01 41.18
C GLY A 34 -22.30 38.40 41.18
N GLY A 35 -22.03 39.66 41.16
CA GLY A 35 -20.66 40.17 41.20
C GLY A 35 -19.97 39.95 42.56
N GLN A 36 -18.73 39.57 42.53
CA GLN A 36 -17.73 39.95 43.53
C GLN A 36 -16.33 39.86 42.88
N SER A 37 -15.69 41.02 42.79
CA SER A 37 -14.30 41.15 42.37
C SER A 37 -13.38 40.56 43.43
N ALA A 38 -12.94 39.32 43.23
CA ALA A 38 -11.79 38.79 43.93
C ALA A 38 -10.54 39.08 43.09
N VAL A 39 -9.76 40.02 43.52
CA VAL A 39 -8.41 40.26 43.01
C VAL A 39 -7.57 39.04 43.43
N ALA A 40 -7.46 38.08 42.54
CA ALA A 40 -6.49 37.02 42.69
C ALA A 40 -5.10 37.59 42.43
N ALA A 41 -4.36 37.78 43.52
CA ALA A 41 -2.94 38.08 43.47
C ALA A 41 -2.25 36.93 42.73
N ASN A 42 -1.88 37.15 41.46
CA ASN A 42 -0.95 36.30 40.75
C ASN A 42 0.39 36.33 41.49
N ASN A 43 0.62 35.36 42.37
CA ASN A 43 1.96 35.01 42.79
C ASN A 43 2.71 34.50 41.55
N ILE A 44 3.34 35.40 40.84
CA ILE A 44 4.39 35.08 39.87
C ILE A 44 5.53 34.51 40.73
N ILE A 45 5.58 33.18 40.82
CA ILE A 45 6.78 32.50 41.32
C ILE A 45 7.83 32.81 40.26
N GLN A 46 8.67 33.79 40.57
CA GLN A 46 9.82 34.15 39.73
C GLN A 46 10.78 32.96 39.84
N GLN A 47 10.63 31.97 38.95
CA GLN A 47 11.57 30.86 38.86
C GLN A 47 12.93 31.43 38.55
N GLN A 48 13.86 31.21 39.46
CA GLN A 48 15.25 31.67 39.38
C GLN A 48 15.85 31.04 38.10
N LYS A 49 16.03 31.82 37.04
CA LYS A 49 16.69 31.41 35.82
C LYS A 49 18.17 31.30 36.03
N ILE A 50 18.79 30.25 35.56
CA ILE A 50 20.24 30.06 35.54
C ILE A 50 20.71 30.07 34.08
N SER A 51 21.79 30.81 33.85
CA SER A 51 22.47 30.77 32.58
C SER A 51 23.32 29.50 32.51
N VAL A 52 22.99 28.63 31.56
CA VAL A 52 23.69 27.37 31.36
C VAL A 52 24.53 27.48 30.10
N THR A 53 25.81 27.18 30.23
CA THR A 53 26.71 27.00 29.10
C THR A 53 26.99 25.50 28.97
N GLY A 54 26.71 24.92 27.79
CA GLY A 54 26.97 23.52 27.55
C GLY A 54 27.80 23.30 26.28
N LYS A 55 28.55 22.22 26.26
CA LYS A 55 29.26 21.76 25.08
C LYS A 55 28.68 20.40 24.62
N VAL A 56 28.37 20.28 23.35
CA VAL A 56 27.87 19.04 22.75
C VAL A 56 28.95 18.44 21.88
N VAL A 57 29.32 17.19 22.15
CA VAL A 57 30.36 16.45 21.44
C VAL A 57 29.85 15.06 21.05
N ASP A 58 30.51 14.43 20.09
CA ASP A 58 30.28 13.02 19.72
C ASP A 58 31.09 12.05 20.63
N ASN A 59 30.99 10.75 20.33
CA ASN A 59 31.71 9.69 21.04
C ASN A 59 33.25 9.74 20.84
N LEU A 60 33.75 10.50 19.87
CA LEU A 60 35.17 10.73 19.59
C LEU A 60 35.68 12.01 20.24
N GLY A 61 34.78 12.82 20.85
CA GLY A 61 35.11 14.10 21.47
C GLY A 61 35.09 15.26 20.46
N GLU A 62 34.63 15.07 19.24
CA GLU A 62 34.50 16.13 18.26
C GLU A 62 33.27 17.00 18.51
N PRO A 63 33.37 18.33 18.34
CA PRO A 63 32.23 19.23 18.59
C PRO A 63 31.12 19.06 17.54
N ILE A 64 29.86 18.97 18.02
CA ILE A 64 28.69 18.88 17.13
C ILE A 64 28.15 20.29 16.87
N ILE A 65 28.32 20.79 15.67
CA ILE A 65 27.91 22.12 15.23
C ILE A 65 26.42 22.12 14.83
N GLY A 66 25.63 23.06 15.30
CA GLY A 66 24.22 23.20 14.92
C GLY A 66 23.28 22.20 15.59
N ALA A 67 23.71 21.54 16.70
CA ALA A 67 22.81 20.70 17.47
C ALA A 67 21.70 21.54 18.11
N ASN A 68 20.47 21.08 18.03
CA ASN A 68 19.30 21.75 18.57
C ASN A 68 19.16 21.42 20.07
N VAL A 69 19.08 22.44 20.92
CA VAL A 69 18.94 22.35 22.38
C VAL A 69 17.66 23.05 22.81
N VAL A 70 16.67 22.29 23.25
CA VAL A 70 15.34 22.81 23.62
C VAL A 70 14.99 22.42 25.03
N VAL A 71 14.35 23.33 25.77
CA VAL A 71 13.80 23.04 27.10
C VAL A 71 12.55 22.18 26.95
N GLN A 72 12.55 21.00 27.53
CA GLN A 72 11.42 20.06 27.41
C GLN A 72 10.12 20.70 27.96
N GLY A 73 9.09 20.75 27.10
CA GLY A 73 7.78 21.33 27.42
C GLY A 73 7.69 22.84 27.29
N GLN A 74 8.71 23.51 26.74
CA GLN A 74 8.72 24.95 26.47
C GLN A 74 9.17 25.23 25.03
N THR A 75 8.85 26.42 24.51
CA THR A 75 9.30 26.89 23.20
C THR A 75 10.66 27.58 23.21
N VAL A 76 11.40 27.45 24.33
CA VAL A 76 12.71 28.08 24.54
C VAL A 76 13.79 27.08 24.11
N GLY A 77 14.66 27.50 23.20
CA GLY A 77 15.77 26.68 22.70
C GLY A 77 16.87 27.53 22.07
N THR A 78 17.98 26.87 21.74
CA THR A 78 19.15 27.44 21.05
C THR A 78 19.81 26.36 20.21
N ILE A 79 20.81 26.72 19.43
CA ILE A 79 21.66 25.81 18.65
C ILE A 79 23.11 25.93 19.09
N THR A 80 23.92 24.88 18.92
CA THR A 80 25.35 24.90 19.20
C THR A 80 26.12 25.66 18.11
N ASP A 81 27.17 26.36 18.52
CA ASP A 81 28.11 27.09 17.64
C ASP A 81 29.16 26.16 16.99
N ILE A 82 30.19 26.75 16.34
CA ILE A 82 31.26 26.04 15.65
C ILE A 82 32.15 25.21 16.59
N ASP A 83 32.19 25.53 17.89
CA ASP A 83 32.92 24.79 18.90
C ASP A 83 32.03 23.80 19.65
N GLY A 84 30.77 23.60 19.19
CA GLY A 84 29.77 22.76 19.82
C GLY A 84 29.20 23.37 21.13
N VAL A 85 29.40 24.66 21.38
CA VAL A 85 28.98 25.33 22.61
C VAL A 85 27.63 26.01 22.46
N PHE A 86 26.78 25.92 23.49
CA PHE A 86 25.52 26.68 23.55
C PHE A 86 25.39 27.44 24.86
N LYS A 87 24.60 28.50 24.86
CA LYS A 87 24.19 29.25 26.05
C LYS A 87 22.68 29.39 26.08
N LEU A 88 22.07 29.10 27.22
CA LEU A 88 20.62 29.13 27.36
C LEU A 88 20.23 29.45 28.80
N ASP A 89 19.29 30.38 28.96
CA ASP A 89 18.75 30.74 30.27
C ASP A 89 17.54 29.87 30.60
N VAL A 90 17.66 29.01 31.59
CA VAL A 90 16.66 28.01 31.94
C VAL A 90 16.30 28.03 33.44
N PRO A 91 15.11 27.60 33.82
CA PRO A 91 14.79 27.36 35.23
C PRO A 91 15.71 26.29 35.84
N LYS A 92 16.07 26.42 37.09
CA LYS A 92 16.87 25.43 37.81
C LYS A 92 16.13 24.08 37.81
N GLY A 93 16.82 23.00 37.41
CA GLY A 93 16.23 21.67 37.27
C GLY A 93 15.46 21.42 35.96
N ALA A 94 15.53 22.34 34.99
CA ALA A 94 14.94 22.13 33.67
C ALA A 94 15.60 20.95 32.97
N LYS A 95 14.82 20.23 32.17
CA LYS A 95 15.32 19.15 31.27
C LYS A 95 15.55 19.73 29.90
N LEU A 96 16.76 19.58 29.38
CA LEU A 96 17.14 19.95 28.03
C LEU A 96 17.03 18.70 27.13
N LEU A 97 16.35 18.83 26.01
CA LEU A 97 16.35 17.86 24.94
C LEU A 97 17.34 18.33 23.87
N ILE A 98 18.38 17.54 23.64
CA ILE A 98 19.42 17.80 22.67
C ILE A 98 19.22 16.83 21.50
N SER A 99 19.16 17.35 20.27
CA SER A 99 18.98 16.54 19.06
C SER A 99 19.82 17.10 17.92
N PHE A 100 20.41 16.18 17.13
CA PHE A 100 21.11 16.50 15.90
C PHE A 100 20.91 15.39 14.89
N ILE A 101 20.94 15.71 13.59
CA ILE A 101 20.75 14.72 12.51
C ILE A 101 21.91 13.72 12.56
N GLY A 102 21.57 12.42 12.64
CA GLY A 102 22.57 11.34 12.73
C GLY A 102 22.96 10.94 14.15
N TYR A 103 22.37 11.55 15.17
CA TYR A 103 22.64 11.25 16.58
C TYR A 103 21.36 10.94 17.35
N SER A 104 21.45 10.05 18.33
CA SER A 104 20.35 9.74 19.24
C SER A 104 20.02 10.93 20.13
N SER A 105 18.77 11.37 20.17
CA SER A 105 18.35 12.49 21.02
C SER A 105 18.54 12.17 22.50
N LYS A 106 19.15 13.09 23.25
CA LYS A 106 19.46 12.92 24.67
C LYS A 106 18.76 13.96 25.54
N THR A 107 18.16 13.52 26.63
CA THR A 107 17.56 14.43 27.61
C THR A 107 18.48 14.54 28.82
N VAL A 108 18.88 15.75 29.15
CA VAL A 108 19.78 16.05 30.27
C VAL A 108 19.13 17.02 31.25
N GLU A 109 19.17 16.70 32.54
CA GLU A 109 18.68 17.59 33.60
C GLU A 109 19.76 18.59 34.00
N VAL A 110 19.42 19.88 34.04
CA VAL A 110 20.33 20.97 34.37
C VAL A 110 20.55 21.03 35.88
N LYS A 111 21.70 20.50 36.32
CA LYS A 111 22.14 20.53 37.74
C LYS A 111 23.22 21.57 38.00
N GLN A 112 23.98 21.95 36.96
CA GLN A 112 25.13 22.86 37.03
C GLN A 112 25.09 23.86 35.89
N SER A 113 25.81 24.97 36.02
CA SER A 113 25.90 26.02 35.00
C SER A 113 26.77 25.63 33.81
N ASN A 114 27.64 24.62 33.96
CA ASN A 114 28.50 24.13 32.90
C ASN A 114 28.28 22.63 32.72
N ILE A 115 27.89 22.21 31.53
CA ILE A 115 27.54 20.82 31.23
C ILE A 115 28.22 20.37 29.92
N GLU A 116 28.75 19.18 29.91
CA GLU A 116 29.21 18.52 28.70
C GLU A 116 28.26 17.38 28.37
N ILE A 117 27.88 17.31 27.10
CA ILE A 117 26.87 16.37 26.61
C ILE A 117 27.47 15.59 25.44
N VAL A 118 27.64 14.29 25.63
CA VAL A 118 28.05 13.37 24.57
C VAL A 118 26.76 12.82 23.93
N LEU A 119 26.60 13.02 22.63
CA LEU A 119 25.55 12.36 21.83
C LEU A 119 26.12 11.07 21.23
N ASP A 120 25.34 10.03 21.38
CA ASP A 120 25.64 8.75 20.77
C ASP A 120 25.14 8.75 19.31
N ASP A 121 25.93 8.20 18.40
CA ASP A 121 25.52 8.03 17.01
C ASP A 121 24.20 7.27 16.96
N ASP A 122 23.22 7.80 16.22
CA ASP A 122 21.98 7.08 15.96
C ASP A 122 22.22 5.99 14.92
N SER A 123 22.65 4.83 15.42
CA SER A 123 22.89 3.65 14.58
C SER A 123 21.63 3.19 13.81
N GLN A 124 20.44 3.70 14.17
CA GLN A 124 19.22 3.45 13.40
C GLN A 124 19.08 4.37 12.18
N MET A 125 19.66 5.57 12.19
CA MET A 125 19.68 6.46 11.03
C MET A 125 20.79 6.15 10.02
N LEU A 126 21.89 5.48 10.44
CA LEU A 126 22.99 5.07 9.55
C LEU A 126 22.68 3.81 8.72
N GLY A 127 21.50 3.27 8.81
CA GLY A 127 21.12 1.97 8.27
C GLY A 127 20.18 1.98 7.08
N GLU A 128 19.93 3.08 6.37
CA GLU A 128 19.26 2.96 5.09
C GLU A 128 20.20 2.36 4.08
N VAL A 129 20.23 1.03 4.06
CA VAL A 129 20.99 0.24 3.10
C VAL A 129 20.10 -0.03 1.90
N GLU A 130 20.66 0.12 0.73
CA GLU A 130 19.99 -0.19 -0.53
C GLU A 130 20.56 -1.50 -1.09
N VAL A 131 19.67 -2.37 -1.53
CA VAL A 131 20.07 -3.64 -2.13
C VAL A 131 20.60 -3.35 -3.53
N VAL A 132 21.84 -3.68 -3.79
CA VAL A 132 22.50 -3.57 -5.09
C VAL A 132 22.88 -4.96 -5.56
N ALA A 133 22.45 -5.35 -6.72
CA ALA A 133 22.80 -6.61 -7.39
C ALA A 133 22.93 -7.82 -6.43
N TYR A 134 24.16 -8.18 -6.03
CA TYR A 134 24.46 -9.30 -5.13
C TYR A 134 24.93 -8.86 -3.74
N GLY A 135 24.64 -7.61 -3.34
CA GLY A 135 25.09 -7.09 -2.06
C GLY A 135 24.20 -5.99 -1.50
N VAL A 136 24.55 -5.51 -0.33
CA VAL A 136 23.88 -4.43 0.37
C VAL A 136 24.89 -3.29 0.49
N GLN A 137 24.55 -2.10 0.01
CA GLN A 137 25.40 -0.90 0.14
C GLN A 137 24.64 0.19 0.89
N LYS A 138 25.37 1.05 1.60
CA LYS A 138 24.77 2.22 2.20
C LYS A 138 24.26 3.15 1.09
N LYS A 139 23.05 3.68 1.22
CA LYS A 139 22.41 4.57 0.22
C LYS A 139 23.33 5.73 -0.23
N VAL A 140 24.13 6.24 0.69
CA VAL A 140 25.08 7.34 0.44
C VAL A 140 26.23 6.93 -0.51
N SER A 141 26.55 5.65 -0.61
CA SER A 141 27.64 5.13 -1.44
C SER A 141 27.19 4.58 -2.80
N VAL A 142 25.91 4.66 -3.10
CA VAL A 142 25.37 4.20 -4.39
C VAL A 142 25.51 5.29 -5.44
N THR A 143 26.37 5.06 -6.43
CA THR A 143 26.63 6.01 -7.54
C THR A 143 25.68 5.86 -8.73
N GLY A 144 24.85 4.80 -8.75
CA GLY A 144 23.87 4.52 -9.82
C GLY A 144 22.51 5.16 -9.57
N ALA A 145 21.72 5.41 -10.65
CA ALA A 145 20.33 5.85 -10.51
C ALA A 145 19.45 4.69 -10.02
N ILE A 146 19.34 4.54 -8.71
CA ILE A 146 18.48 3.57 -8.05
C ILE A 146 17.25 4.30 -7.50
N SER A 147 16.07 3.71 -7.64
CA SER A 147 14.86 4.13 -6.94
C SER A 147 14.40 2.99 -6.06
N SER A 148 14.09 3.27 -4.81
CA SER A 148 13.58 2.27 -3.87
C SER A 148 12.29 2.72 -3.21
N VAL A 149 11.46 1.75 -2.82
CA VAL A 149 10.22 1.93 -2.05
C VAL A 149 10.17 0.85 -0.96
N LYS A 150 9.74 1.23 0.23
CA LYS A 150 9.56 0.30 1.35
C LYS A 150 8.25 -0.47 1.21
N GLY A 151 8.23 -1.73 1.67
CA GLY A 151 7.03 -2.56 1.63
C GLY A 151 5.82 -1.96 2.36
N GLU A 152 6.06 -1.20 3.42
CA GLU A 152 5.00 -0.48 4.16
C GLU A 152 4.29 0.59 3.32
N GLU A 153 4.99 1.21 2.36
CA GLU A 153 4.39 2.19 1.47
C GLU A 153 3.52 1.51 0.40
N LEU A 154 3.94 0.35 -0.07
CA LEU A 154 3.17 -0.44 -1.05
C LEU A 154 1.81 -0.87 -0.49
N THR A 155 1.78 -1.33 0.76
CA THR A 155 0.55 -1.84 1.39
C THR A 155 -0.52 -0.77 1.64
N LYS A 156 -0.21 0.51 1.44
CA LYS A 156 -1.19 1.60 1.47
C LYS A 156 -2.15 1.56 0.27
N THR A 157 -1.74 0.94 -0.84
CA THR A 157 -2.58 0.78 -2.03
C THR A 157 -3.32 -0.55 -1.95
N PRO A 158 -4.67 -0.54 -1.89
CA PRO A 158 -5.46 -1.75 -1.64
C PRO A 158 -5.66 -2.57 -2.93
N THR A 159 -4.58 -3.11 -3.49
CA THR A 159 -4.61 -4.03 -4.63
C THR A 159 -3.83 -5.30 -4.33
N GLY A 160 -4.20 -6.42 -4.92
CA GLY A 160 -3.50 -7.70 -4.74
C GLY A 160 -2.27 -7.86 -5.62
N SER A 161 -2.08 -6.98 -6.61
CA SER A 161 -0.98 -7.04 -7.57
C SER A 161 0.11 -6.03 -7.22
N ILE A 162 1.34 -6.50 -6.99
CA ILE A 162 2.48 -5.64 -6.66
C ILE A 162 2.80 -4.69 -7.82
N SER A 163 2.67 -5.14 -9.07
CA SER A 163 2.91 -4.28 -10.23
C SER A 163 1.96 -3.09 -10.29
N ASN A 164 0.70 -3.27 -9.86
CA ASN A 164 -0.27 -2.17 -9.75
C ASN A 164 0.06 -1.24 -8.58
N MET A 165 0.55 -1.77 -7.44
CA MET A 165 0.98 -0.96 -6.30
C MET A 165 2.15 -0.03 -6.64
N LEU A 166 3.04 -0.46 -7.56
CA LEU A 166 4.20 0.33 -7.98
C LEU A 166 3.84 1.51 -8.89
N SER A 167 2.60 1.57 -9.39
CA SER A 167 2.13 2.64 -10.27
C SER A 167 2.26 4.00 -9.59
N GLY A 168 3.02 4.92 -10.20
CA GLY A 168 3.24 6.26 -9.67
C GLY A 168 4.13 6.36 -8.41
N GLN A 169 4.59 5.22 -7.85
CA GLN A 169 5.39 5.21 -6.62
C GLN A 169 6.89 5.41 -6.88
N MET A 170 7.36 5.08 -8.06
CA MET A 170 8.79 5.06 -8.35
C MET A 170 9.13 5.86 -9.61
N ALA A 171 10.03 6.82 -9.49
CA ALA A 171 10.49 7.62 -10.63
C ALA A 171 11.17 6.74 -11.69
N GLY A 172 10.75 6.88 -12.96
CA GLY A 172 11.27 6.13 -14.10
C GLY A 172 10.71 4.73 -14.27
N LEU A 173 9.66 4.37 -13.51
CA LEU A 173 8.85 3.19 -13.74
C LEU A 173 7.55 3.60 -14.45
N THR A 174 7.21 2.92 -15.53
CA THR A 174 5.93 3.05 -16.21
C THR A 174 5.17 1.74 -16.06
N THR A 175 3.90 1.83 -15.70
CA THR A 175 3.02 0.68 -15.54
C THR A 175 1.84 0.80 -16.50
N VAL A 176 1.46 -0.30 -17.15
CA VAL A 176 0.31 -0.36 -18.05
C VAL A 176 -0.52 -1.58 -17.71
N GLN A 177 -1.73 -1.36 -17.23
CA GLN A 177 -2.70 -2.41 -16.95
C GLN A 177 -3.61 -2.59 -18.17
N TYR A 178 -3.62 -3.78 -18.75
CA TYR A 178 -4.42 -4.09 -19.93
C TYR A 178 -5.76 -4.75 -19.61
N SER A 179 -5.90 -5.33 -18.42
CA SER A 179 -7.09 -6.05 -18.00
C SER A 179 -7.43 -5.76 -16.55
N GLY A 180 -8.71 -5.73 -16.22
CA GLY A 180 -9.22 -5.76 -14.84
C GLY A 180 -9.75 -7.13 -14.44
N GLU A 181 -9.51 -8.18 -15.22
CA GLU A 181 -9.95 -9.55 -14.94
C GLU A 181 -9.25 -10.08 -13.67
N PRO A 182 -9.99 -10.60 -12.68
CA PRO A 182 -9.42 -11.18 -11.49
C PRO A 182 -8.33 -12.21 -11.79
N GLY A 183 -7.13 -12.00 -11.20
CA GLY A 183 -5.95 -12.83 -11.42
C GLY A 183 -5.19 -12.58 -12.73
N SER A 184 -5.72 -11.73 -13.63
CA SER A 184 -5.05 -11.27 -14.85
C SER A 184 -4.95 -9.74 -14.90
N ASP A 185 -5.17 -9.08 -13.77
CA ASP A 185 -5.18 -7.62 -13.60
C ASP A 185 -3.81 -7.01 -13.32
N ALA A 186 -2.76 -7.81 -13.36
CA ALA A 186 -1.40 -7.35 -13.14
C ALA A 186 -0.94 -6.37 -14.24
N ALA A 187 -0.39 -5.23 -13.86
CA ALA A 187 0.19 -4.29 -14.80
C ALA A 187 1.53 -4.81 -15.36
N ASN A 188 1.74 -4.57 -16.65
CA ASN A 188 3.06 -4.66 -17.23
C ASN A 188 3.92 -3.48 -16.79
N ILE A 189 5.15 -3.73 -16.42
CA ILE A 189 6.07 -2.72 -15.95
C ILE A 189 7.21 -2.49 -16.95
N PHE A 190 7.61 -1.23 -17.11
CA PHE A 190 8.69 -0.82 -17.99
C PHE A 190 9.58 0.17 -17.25
N VAL A 191 10.90 -0.03 -17.35
CA VAL A 191 11.89 0.88 -16.78
C VAL A 191 12.33 1.88 -17.87
N ARG A 192 12.11 3.19 -17.62
CA ARG A 192 12.35 4.27 -18.58
C ARG A 192 11.49 4.17 -19.86
N GLY A 193 10.33 3.52 -19.77
CA GLY A 193 9.41 3.34 -20.89
C GLY A 193 9.69 2.09 -21.72
N GLN A 194 8.87 1.88 -22.75
CA GLN A 194 9.00 0.75 -23.67
C GLN A 194 10.04 1.07 -24.75
N ALA A 195 11.22 0.49 -24.64
CA ALA A 195 12.35 0.75 -25.55
C ALA A 195 12.29 -0.05 -26.86
N THR A 196 11.58 -1.19 -26.86
CA THR A 196 11.50 -2.09 -28.01
C THR A 196 10.10 -2.66 -28.18
N TRP A 197 9.75 -3.08 -29.38
CA TRP A 197 8.51 -3.81 -29.65
C TRP A 197 8.53 -5.25 -29.14
N ASN A 198 9.73 -5.82 -28.93
CA ASN A 198 9.93 -7.17 -28.42
C ASN A 198 10.54 -7.11 -27.03
N GLN A 199 9.97 -7.87 -26.07
CA GLN A 199 10.48 -8.09 -24.73
C GLN A 199 11.12 -6.85 -24.05
N SER A 200 10.30 -5.87 -23.76
CA SER A 200 10.72 -4.67 -23.02
C SER A 200 10.55 -4.79 -21.50
N ALA A 201 10.13 -5.95 -21.00
CA ALA A 201 9.98 -6.19 -19.56
C ALA A 201 11.34 -6.21 -18.85
N PRO A 202 11.46 -5.61 -17.66
CA PRO A 202 12.66 -5.68 -16.84
C PRO A 202 12.86 -7.08 -16.26
N LEU A 203 14.08 -7.39 -15.87
CA LEU A 203 14.39 -8.58 -15.09
C LEU A 203 13.88 -8.39 -13.66
N ILE A 204 13.08 -9.34 -13.16
CA ILE A 204 12.54 -9.29 -11.80
C ILE A 204 13.22 -10.37 -10.97
N GLN A 205 13.82 -9.98 -9.85
CA GLN A 205 14.43 -10.90 -8.90
C GLN A 205 13.85 -10.71 -7.51
N VAL A 206 13.55 -11.82 -6.85
CA VAL A 206 13.08 -11.88 -5.46
C VAL A 206 14.12 -12.65 -4.66
N ASP A 207 14.76 -11.95 -3.72
CA ASP A 207 15.88 -12.50 -2.93
C ASP A 207 16.96 -13.15 -3.81
N GLY A 208 17.24 -12.57 -4.98
CA GLY A 208 18.25 -13.05 -5.94
C GLY A 208 17.77 -14.13 -6.93
N VAL A 209 16.52 -14.58 -6.83
CA VAL A 209 15.93 -15.58 -7.73
C VAL A 209 14.93 -14.92 -8.68
N GLU A 210 15.05 -15.19 -9.98
CA GLU A 210 14.10 -14.70 -10.99
C GLU A 210 12.75 -15.38 -10.83
N ARG A 211 11.71 -14.57 -10.61
CA ARG A 211 10.32 -15.02 -10.52
C ARG A 211 9.35 -13.85 -10.67
N SER A 212 8.07 -14.17 -10.88
CA SER A 212 7.00 -13.17 -10.91
C SER A 212 6.87 -12.45 -9.56
N MET A 213 6.74 -11.12 -9.60
CA MET A 213 6.49 -10.31 -8.41
C MET A 213 5.03 -10.45 -7.92
N ASN A 214 4.09 -10.75 -8.84
CA ASN A 214 2.67 -10.79 -8.50
C ASN A 214 2.26 -12.08 -7.78
N ASP A 215 3.18 -13.04 -7.68
CA ASP A 215 2.99 -14.28 -6.90
C ASP A 215 3.35 -14.14 -5.43
N ILE A 216 3.78 -12.95 -4.98
CA ILE A 216 4.22 -12.67 -3.62
C ILE A 216 3.13 -11.88 -2.89
N ASP A 217 3.00 -12.11 -1.59
CA ASP A 217 2.15 -11.25 -0.74
C ASP A 217 2.87 -9.92 -0.47
N PRO A 218 2.25 -8.76 -0.70
CA PRO A 218 2.85 -7.46 -0.41
C PRO A 218 3.35 -7.31 1.03
N ASN A 219 2.70 -7.98 1.99
CA ASN A 219 3.08 -7.93 3.40
C ASN A 219 4.40 -8.68 3.70
N GLU A 220 4.91 -9.50 2.76
CA GLU A 220 6.20 -10.19 2.87
C GLU A 220 7.38 -9.32 2.41
N ILE A 221 7.12 -8.18 1.76
CA ILE A 221 8.14 -7.34 1.14
C ILE A 221 8.72 -6.39 2.18
N GLU A 222 10.05 -6.32 2.24
CA GLU A 222 10.81 -5.30 2.98
C GLU A 222 11.00 -4.06 2.11
N SER A 223 11.51 -4.25 0.89
CA SER A 223 11.75 -3.17 -0.07
C SER A 223 11.77 -3.65 -1.52
N ILE A 224 11.48 -2.74 -2.44
CA ILE A 224 11.67 -2.93 -3.88
C ILE A 224 12.63 -1.86 -4.37
N SER A 225 13.69 -2.26 -5.06
CA SER A 225 14.69 -1.38 -5.67
C SER A 225 14.74 -1.58 -7.18
N ILE A 226 14.81 -0.49 -7.94
CA ILE A 226 14.88 -0.53 -9.40
C ILE A 226 16.25 0.00 -9.84
N LEU A 227 17.01 -0.86 -10.51
CA LEU A 227 18.26 -0.52 -11.15
C LEU A 227 17.98 -0.06 -12.58
N LYS A 228 18.24 1.22 -12.85
CA LYS A 228 17.87 1.86 -14.12
C LYS A 228 19.06 2.07 -15.06
N ASP A 229 20.28 2.18 -14.51
CA ASP A 229 21.47 2.48 -15.27
C ASP A 229 22.24 1.24 -15.64
N ALA A 230 22.89 1.27 -16.81
CA ALA A 230 23.71 0.17 -17.30
C ALA A 230 24.85 -0.22 -16.33
N SER A 231 25.43 0.74 -15.62
CA SER A 231 26.44 0.49 -14.58
C SER A 231 25.91 -0.33 -13.42
N ALA A 232 24.67 -0.06 -12.98
CA ALA A 232 24.02 -0.80 -11.91
C ALA A 232 23.52 -2.18 -12.37
N THR A 233 23.15 -2.33 -13.64
CA THR A 233 22.63 -3.59 -14.21
C THR A 233 23.71 -4.46 -14.87
N ALA A 234 24.96 -4.00 -14.98
CA ALA A 234 26.05 -4.70 -15.66
C ALA A 234 26.28 -6.14 -15.16
N VAL A 235 26.10 -6.38 -13.87
CA VAL A 235 26.27 -7.72 -13.25
C VAL A 235 25.23 -8.74 -13.70
N PHE A 236 24.10 -8.28 -14.27
CA PHE A 236 23.04 -9.12 -14.82
C PHE A 236 23.20 -9.37 -16.33
N GLY A 237 24.23 -8.79 -16.95
CA GLY A 237 24.55 -8.94 -18.37
C GLY A 237 23.39 -8.48 -19.26
N VAL A 238 23.18 -9.18 -20.38
CA VAL A 238 22.15 -8.86 -21.37
C VAL A 238 20.74 -8.88 -20.78
N ARG A 239 20.46 -9.70 -19.77
CA ARG A 239 19.14 -9.80 -19.11
C ARG A 239 18.78 -8.54 -18.34
N GLY A 240 19.78 -7.75 -17.90
CA GLY A 240 19.59 -6.47 -17.23
C GLY A 240 19.40 -5.27 -18.16
N ALA A 241 19.40 -5.47 -19.49
CA ALA A 241 19.38 -4.37 -20.47
C ALA A 241 18.12 -3.49 -20.38
N ASN A 242 16.97 -4.07 -20.01
CA ASN A 242 15.69 -3.35 -19.83
C ASN A 242 15.48 -2.87 -18.37
N GLY A 243 16.54 -2.86 -17.56
CA GLY A 243 16.46 -2.58 -16.12
C GLY A 243 16.23 -3.84 -15.29
N VAL A 244 16.47 -3.71 -13.99
CA VAL A 244 16.29 -4.80 -13.03
C VAL A 244 15.47 -4.33 -11.85
N VAL A 245 14.47 -5.12 -11.47
CA VAL A 245 13.65 -4.91 -10.27
C VAL A 245 14.09 -5.94 -9.23
N LEU A 246 14.63 -5.45 -8.13
CA LEU A 246 15.05 -6.25 -7.00
C LEU A 246 14.01 -6.15 -5.89
N ILE A 247 13.47 -7.28 -5.49
CA ILE A 247 12.53 -7.40 -4.39
C ILE A 247 13.22 -8.11 -3.24
N THR A 248 13.32 -7.42 -2.12
CA THR A 248 13.85 -7.99 -0.88
C THR A 248 12.70 -8.31 0.04
N THR A 249 12.66 -9.54 0.55
CA THR A 249 11.62 -9.96 1.48
C THR A 249 12.05 -9.77 2.93
N LYS A 250 11.06 -9.65 3.81
CA LYS A 250 11.28 -9.48 5.25
C LYS A 250 12.04 -10.66 5.83
N ARG A 251 12.94 -10.35 6.76
CA ARG A 251 13.73 -11.33 7.51
C ARG A 251 13.50 -11.19 9.01
N GLY A 252 13.84 -12.22 9.75
CA GLY A 252 13.84 -12.16 11.19
C GLY A 252 14.87 -11.19 11.72
N LYS A 253 14.57 -10.59 12.87
CA LYS A 253 15.51 -9.76 13.65
C LYS A 253 15.65 -10.38 15.03
N GLU A 254 16.79 -10.14 15.67
CA GLU A 254 17.00 -10.54 17.06
C GLU A 254 15.93 -9.90 17.96
N GLY A 255 15.37 -10.69 18.86
CA GLY A 255 14.36 -10.25 19.80
C GLY A 255 13.23 -11.27 19.99
N LYS A 256 12.29 -10.89 20.86
CA LYS A 256 11.09 -11.72 21.12
C LYS A 256 10.26 -11.91 19.87
N ALA A 257 9.61 -13.05 19.77
CA ALA A 257 8.67 -13.33 18.68
C ALA A 257 7.59 -12.24 18.57
N LYS A 258 7.47 -11.65 17.37
CA LYS A 258 6.44 -10.67 17.01
C LYS A 258 5.45 -11.35 16.07
N ILE A 259 4.18 -11.34 16.43
CA ILE A 259 3.10 -11.83 15.58
C ILE A 259 2.33 -10.59 15.09
N SER A 260 2.15 -10.47 13.79
CA SER A 260 1.32 -9.45 13.17
C SER A 260 0.25 -10.10 12.30
N PHE A 261 -0.98 -9.60 12.42
CA PHE A 261 -2.11 -9.96 11.59
C PHE A 261 -2.59 -8.73 10.84
N THR A 262 -2.65 -8.82 9.53
CA THR A 262 -3.14 -7.74 8.65
C THR A 262 -4.33 -8.26 7.89
N THR A 263 -5.41 -7.50 7.88
CA THR A 263 -6.60 -7.78 7.08
C THR A 263 -7.03 -6.53 6.32
N SER A 264 -7.41 -6.72 5.07
CA SER A 264 -7.90 -5.66 4.20
C SER A 264 -9.11 -6.16 3.45
N SER A 265 -10.14 -5.34 3.35
CA SER A 265 -11.32 -5.58 2.54
C SER A 265 -11.58 -4.34 1.70
N SER A 266 -11.68 -4.52 0.40
CA SER A 266 -11.86 -3.43 -0.57
C SER A 266 -13.08 -3.70 -1.45
N ILE A 267 -13.77 -2.65 -1.80
CA ILE A 267 -14.83 -2.67 -2.81
C ILE A 267 -14.19 -2.24 -4.14
N ILE A 268 -14.37 -3.06 -5.16
CA ILE A 268 -13.93 -2.78 -6.52
C ILE A 268 -15.16 -2.45 -7.35
N ALA A 269 -15.09 -1.32 -8.07
CA ALA A 269 -16.12 -0.90 -9.01
C ALA A 269 -15.46 -0.42 -10.31
N PRO A 270 -16.12 -0.52 -11.46
CA PRO A 270 -15.64 0.09 -12.69
C PRO A 270 -15.53 1.60 -12.52
N THR A 271 -14.44 2.18 -12.99
CA THR A 271 -14.25 3.64 -12.97
C THR A 271 -15.24 4.31 -13.93
N GLU A 272 -15.52 3.64 -15.06
CA GLU A 272 -16.48 4.07 -16.06
C GLU A 272 -17.05 2.82 -16.77
N SER A 273 -18.34 2.83 -17.03
CA SER A 273 -19.02 1.80 -17.83
C SER A 273 -19.29 2.34 -19.23
N ILE A 274 -19.10 1.49 -20.22
CA ILE A 274 -19.43 1.81 -21.60
C ILE A 274 -20.94 2.04 -21.69
N LYS A 275 -21.36 3.23 -22.10
CA LYS A 275 -22.76 3.52 -22.40
C LYS A 275 -23.08 3.13 -23.83
N MET A 276 -23.87 2.08 -23.99
CA MET A 276 -24.32 1.62 -25.28
C MET A 276 -25.54 2.42 -25.73
N ALA A 277 -25.69 2.58 -27.05
CA ALA A 277 -26.92 3.10 -27.62
C ALA A 277 -28.07 2.14 -27.35
N ASN A 278 -29.23 2.65 -26.93
CA ASN A 278 -30.42 1.83 -26.84
C ASN A 278 -30.96 1.47 -28.24
N SER A 279 -31.90 0.50 -28.33
CA SER A 279 -32.41 0.01 -29.61
C SER A 279 -33.04 1.12 -30.47
N TYR A 280 -33.71 2.10 -29.87
CA TYR A 280 -34.25 3.25 -30.58
C TYR A 280 -33.14 4.11 -31.18
N GLN A 281 -32.13 4.46 -30.42
CA GLN A 281 -30.99 5.24 -30.88
C GLN A 281 -30.24 4.49 -32.00
N TYR A 282 -29.96 3.20 -31.78
CA TYR A 282 -29.31 2.36 -32.78
C TYR A 282 -30.06 2.32 -34.09
N ALA A 283 -31.37 2.00 -34.07
CA ALA A 283 -32.19 1.89 -35.28
C ALA A 283 -32.30 3.23 -36.01
N THR A 284 -32.43 4.33 -35.26
CA THR A 284 -32.48 5.67 -35.87
C THR A 284 -31.17 6.06 -36.55
N PHE A 285 -30.04 5.83 -35.86
CA PHE A 285 -28.72 6.10 -36.41
C PHE A 285 -28.39 5.25 -37.63
N TYR A 286 -28.74 3.96 -37.56
CA TYR A 286 -28.52 3.04 -38.67
C TYR A 286 -29.29 3.46 -39.92
N ASN A 287 -30.54 3.88 -39.78
CA ASN A 287 -31.33 4.42 -40.91
C ASN A 287 -30.72 5.74 -41.43
N GLN A 288 -30.23 6.61 -40.58
CA GLN A 288 -29.56 7.85 -41.02
C GLN A 288 -28.32 7.55 -41.87
N ILE A 289 -27.49 6.59 -41.46
CA ILE A 289 -26.32 6.16 -42.22
C ILE A 289 -26.76 5.62 -43.59
N ASN A 290 -27.72 4.69 -43.63
CA ASN A 290 -28.19 4.10 -44.89
C ASN A 290 -28.75 5.17 -45.85
N THR A 291 -29.54 6.09 -45.33
CA THR A 291 -30.10 7.20 -46.12
C THR A 291 -28.98 8.11 -46.65
N GLY A 292 -27.95 8.39 -45.81
CA GLY A 292 -26.78 9.17 -46.21
C GLY A 292 -25.99 8.51 -47.35
N ASP A 293 -25.94 7.18 -47.38
CA ASP A 293 -25.30 6.36 -48.42
C ASP A 293 -26.20 6.12 -49.64
N GLY A 294 -27.39 6.72 -49.67
CA GLY A 294 -28.37 6.55 -50.75
C GLY A 294 -29.10 5.19 -50.72
N LEU A 295 -29.06 4.48 -49.58
CA LEU A 295 -29.75 3.21 -49.39
C LEU A 295 -31.12 3.45 -48.72
N ASN A 296 -32.01 2.46 -48.86
CA ASN A 296 -33.30 2.51 -48.15
C ASN A 296 -33.12 2.29 -46.62
N PRO A 297 -33.96 2.93 -45.79
CA PRO A 297 -34.00 2.64 -44.38
C PRO A 297 -34.23 1.17 -44.07
N THR A 298 -33.48 0.59 -43.19
CA THR A 298 -33.60 -0.81 -42.74
C THR A 298 -34.78 -1.02 -41.79
N PHE A 299 -34.99 -0.06 -40.90
CA PHE A 299 -36.05 -0.10 -39.89
C PHE A 299 -37.19 0.82 -40.32
N SER A 300 -38.42 0.29 -40.35
CA SER A 300 -39.60 1.14 -40.62
C SER A 300 -39.88 2.07 -39.44
N ASP A 301 -40.58 3.17 -39.69
CA ASP A 301 -41.00 4.13 -38.66
C ASP A 301 -41.83 3.45 -37.54
N GLU A 302 -42.63 2.44 -37.88
CA GLU A 302 -43.38 1.64 -36.92
C GLU A 302 -42.47 0.90 -35.95
N ILE A 303 -41.40 0.28 -36.46
CA ILE A 303 -40.42 -0.46 -35.68
C ILE A 303 -39.65 0.52 -34.75
N ILE A 304 -39.23 1.65 -35.31
CA ILE A 304 -38.54 2.70 -34.54
C ILE A 304 -39.44 3.21 -33.41
N GLN A 305 -40.76 3.40 -33.68
CA GLN A 305 -41.68 3.83 -32.67
C GLN A 305 -41.85 2.78 -31.55
N LYS A 306 -41.93 1.47 -31.91
CA LYS A 306 -41.98 0.38 -30.91
C LYS A 306 -40.75 0.31 -30.01
N PHE A 307 -39.55 0.57 -30.55
CA PHE A 307 -38.35 0.70 -29.73
C PHE A 307 -38.38 1.92 -28.82
N LYS A 308 -39.01 3.02 -29.28
CA LYS A 308 -39.09 4.26 -28.51
C LYS A 308 -40.05 4.19 -27.34
N ASP A 309 -41.27 3.64 -27.56
CA ASP A 309 -42.34 3.59 -26.58
C ASP A 309 -42.39 2.28 -25.77
N GLY A 310 -41.59 1.26 -26.17
CA GLY A 310 -41.56 -0.03 -25.50
C GLY A 310 -42.89 -0.82 -25.56
N SER A 311 -43.77 -0.53 -26.52
CA SER A 311 -45.07 -1.14 -26.61
C SER A 311 -45.07 -2.64 -26.89
N ASP A 312 -44.01 -3.20 -27.44
CA ASP A 312 -43.83 -4.63 -27.71
C ASP A 312 -42.40 -5.09 -27.33
N PRO A 313 -42.10 -5.17 -26.03
CA PRO A 313 -40.74 -5.45 -25.53
C PRO A 313 -40.27 -6.88 -25.82
N VAL A 314 -41.17 -7.78 -26.19
CA VAL A 314 -40.83 -9.18 -26.57
C VAL A 314 -40.26 -9.27 -27.96
N ARG A 315 -40.90 -8.56 -28.93
CA ARG A 315 -40.43 -8.56 -30.34
C ARG A 315 -39.40 -7.49 -30.62
N PHE A 316 -39.46 -6.37 -29.90
CA PHE A 316 -38.59 -5.19 -30.04
C PHE A 316 -37.92 -4.83 -28.72
N PRO A 317 -37.04 -5.71 -28.19
CA PRO A 317 -36.37 -5.49 -26.91
C PRO A 317 -35.39 -4.35 -27.00
N SER A 318 -35.25 -3.60 -25.88
CA SER A 318 -34.19 -2.64 -25.68
C SER A 318 -33.51 -2.95 -24.37
N VAL A 319 -32.44 -3.72 -24.41
CA VAL A 319 -31.73 -4.21 -23.22
C VAL A 319 -30.38 -3.54 -23.14
N ASP A 320 -30.07 -2.95 -21.98
CA ASP A 320 -28.71 -2.57 -21.62
C ASP A 320 -27.98 -3.83 -21.16
N TRP A 321 -27.21 -4.41 -22.06
CA TRP A 321 -26.47 -5.64 -21.79
C TRP A 321 -25.35 -5.45 -20.77
N VAL A 322 -24.79 -4.25 -20.66
CA VAL A 322 -23.75 -3.94 -19.68
C VAL A 322 -24.34 -4.00 -18.27
N ASP A 323 -25.45 -3.27 -18.04
CA ASP A 323 -26.15 -3.30 -16.75
C ASP A 323 -26.78 -4.68 -16.47
N TYR A 324 -27.25 -5.38 -17.49
CA TYR A 324 -27.83 -6.72 -17.33
C TYR A 324 -26.79 -7.74 -16.89
N CYS A 325 -25.57 -7.70 -17.45
CA CYS A 325 -24.53 -8.71 -17.22
C CYS A 325 -23.58 -8.38 -16.08
N LEU A 326 -23.37 -7.09 -15.77
CA LEU A 326 -22.37 -6.66 -14.80
C LEU A 326 -22.98 -6.23 -13.48
N LYS A 327 -22.23 -6.47 -12.42
CA LYS A 327 -22.45 -5.94 -11.05
C LYS A 327 -21.85 -4.54 -10.98
N ASP A 328 -22.47 -3.65 -10.22
CA ASP A 328 -21.92 -2.33 -9.94
C ASP A 328 -20.60 -2.39 -9.15
N MET A 329 -20.45 -3.42 -8.31
CA MET A 329 -19.29 -3.59 -7.46
C MET A 329 -19.05 -5.06 -7.10
N THR A 330 -17.81 -5.35 -6.72
CA THR A 330 -17.40 -6.63 -6.16
C THR A 330 -16.47 -6.45 -4.97
N LEU A 331 -16.21 -7.52 -4.24
CA LEU A 331 -15.36 -7.53 -3.05
C LEU A 331 -14.00 -8.15 -3.35
N GLN A 332 -12.98 -7.54 -2.74
CA GLN A 332 -11.63 -8.06 -2.64
C GLN A 332 -11.26 -8.15 -1.17
N THR A 333 -10.68 -9.27 -0.74
CA THR A 333 -10.20 -9.43 0.63
C THR A 333 -8.76 -9.96 0.63
N GLN A 334 -7.99 -9.50 1.60
CA GLN A 334 -6.63 -9.95 1.82
C GLN A 334 -6.41 -10.13 3.32
N HIS A 335 -5.86 -11.27 3.69
CA HIS A 335 -5.52 -11.63 5.07
C HIS A 335 -4.08 -12.12 5.10
N ASN A 336 -3.30 -11.65 6.04
CA ASN A 336 -1.90 -12.06 6.19
C ASN A 336 -1.54 -12.19 7.66
N VAL A 337 -0.81 -13.24 7.99
CA VAL A 337 -0.20 -13.47 9.30
C VAL A 337 1.30 -13.56 9.14
N ASN A 338 2.05 -12.74 9.87
CA ASN A 338 3.50 -12.77 9.90
C ASN A 338 3.99 -13.06 11.31
N ILE A 339 4.99 -13.92 11.42
CA ILE A 339 5.68 -14.22 12.66
C ILE A 339 7.17 -13.98 12.43
N SER A 340 7.78 -13.11 13.20
CA SER A 340 9.19 -12.80 13.10
C SER A 340 9.85 -12.75 14.47
N GLY A 341 11.10 -13.16 14.55
CA GLY A 341 11.87 -13.15 15.79
C GLY A 341 13.24 -13.77 15.60
N GLY A 342 13.96 -13.93 16.69
CA GLY A 342 15.24 -14.60 16.66
C GLY A 342 16.07 -14.40 17.91
N THR A 343 17.17 -15.11 17.92
CA THR A 343 18.26 -14.98 18.89
C THR A 343 19.47 -14.36 18.18
N ASP A 344 20.56 -14.21 18.86
CA ASP A 344 21.87 -13.82 18.31
C ASP A 344 22.35 -14.77 17.18
N ARG A 345 21.88 -16.04 17.17
CA ARG A 345 22.31 -17.06 16.21
C ARG A 345 21.27 -17.47 15.20
N VAL A 346 19.99 -17.36 15.51
CA VAL A 346 18.90 -17.86 14.65
C VAL A 346 17.86 -16.78 14.52
N ARG A 347 17.61 -16.34 13.30
CA ARG A 347 16.58 -15.34 12.96
C ARG A 347 15.60 -15.96 11.98
N TYR A 348 14.31 -15.74 12.20
CA TYR A 348 13.26 -16.32 11.37
C TYR A 348 12.16 -15.33 11.06
N PHE A 349 11.62 -15.45 9.85
CA PHE A 349 10.41 -14.78 9.39
C PHE A 349 9.52 -15.83 8.72
N ILE A 350 8.28 -15.94 9.16
CA ILE A 350 7.27 -16.86 8.61
C ILE A 350 6.05 -16.02 8.24
N SER A 351 5.51 -16.27 7.05
CA SER A 351 4.30 -15.59 6.54
C SER A 351 3.34 -16.60 5.95
N ALA A 352 2.05 -16.35 6.16
CA ALA A 352 0.95 -16.99 5.46
C ALA A 352 -0.08 -15.95 5.06
N GLY A 353 -0.45 -15.94 3.78
CA GLY A 353 -1.38 -14.98 3.20
C GLY A 353 -2.50 -15.66 2.43
N ALA A 354 -3.68 -15.05 2.45
CA ALA A 354 -4.83 -15.43 1.64
C ALA A 354 -5.40 -14.17 0.96
N TYR A 355 -5.60 -14.25 -0.33
CA TYR A 355 -6.16 -13.18 -1.16
C TYR A 355 -7.33 -13.73 -1.97
N THR A 356 -8.44 -13.03 -1.98
CA THR A 356 -9.63 -13.37 -2.76
C THR A 356 -10.13 -12.13 -3.50
N GLN A 357 -10.43 -12.29 -4.78
CA GLN A 357 -10.97 -11.24 -5.63
C GLN A 357 -12.15 -11.80 -6.44
N GLY A 358 -13.31 -11.16 -6.33
CA GLY A 358 -14.47 -11.45 -7.14
C GLY A 358 -14.47 -10.67 -8.46
N GLY A 359 -15.15 -11.20 -9.47
CA GLY A 359 -15.40 -10.51 -10.73
C GLY A 359 -16.71 -9.74 -10.73
N LEU A 360 -16.87 -8.93 -11.77
CA LEU A 360 -18.04 -8.06 -11.94
C LEU A 360 -19.20 -8.72 -12.70
N PHE A 361 -19.03 -9.89 -13.29
CA PHE A 361 -20.15 -10.57 -13.94
C PHE A 361 -21.18 -11.05 -12.92
N LYS A 362 -22.44 -10.81 -13.20
CA LYS A 362 -23.58 -11.33 -12.42
C LYS A 362 -23.64 -12.84 -12.55
N GLU A 363 -24.07 -13.50 -11.49
CA GLU A 363 -24.36 -14.92 -11.51
C GLU A 363 -25.78 -15.12 -12.00
N PHE A 364 -25.94 -15.93 -13.03
CA PHE A 364 -27.23 -16.35 -13.56
C PHE A 364 -27.49 -17.79 -13.13
N ASP A 365 -28.76 -18.17 -13.06
CA ASP A 365 -29.17 -19.55 -12.76
C ASP A 365 -28.89 -20.45 -13.99
N LEU A 366 -27.60 -20.74 -14.20
CA LEU A 366 -27.09 -21.54 -15.30
C LEU A 366 -26.37 -22.77 -14.72
N PRO A 367 -26.30 -23.88 -15.47
CA PRO A 367 -25.57 -25.07 -15.02
C PRO A 367 -24.05 -24.88 -14.91
N TYR A 368 -23.54 -23.72 -15.27
CA TYR A 368 -22.14 -23.35 -15.21
C TYR A 368 -21.98 -21.94 -14.63
N ASN A 369 -20.87 -21.71 -13.93
CA ASN A 369 -20.59 -20.43 -13.30
C ASN A 369 -19.93 -19.48 -14.32
N LEU A 370 -20.54 -18.30 -14.51
CA LEU A 370 -20.01 -17.22 -15.35
C LEU A 370 -19.19 -16.21 -14.56
N SER A 371 -19.19 -16.29 -13.23
CA SER A 371 -18.48 -15.32 -12.44
C SER A 371 -16.96 -15.57 -12.44
N TYR A 372 -16.22 -14.48 -12.57
CA TYR A 372 -14.77 -14.52 -12.35
C TYR A 372 -14.49 -14.55 -10.85
N GLN A 373 -13.61 -15.44 -10.45
CA GLN A 373 -13.11 -15.49 -9.08
C GLN A 373 -11.64 -15.89 -9.07
N TYR A 374 -10.85 -15.18 -8.30
CA TYR A 374 -9.44 -15.46 -8.11
C TYR A 374 -9.11 -15.60 -6.62
N ASN A 375 -8.46 -16.70 -6.27
CA ASN A 375 -7.98 -16.96 -4.92
C ASN A 375 -6.49 -17.28 -4.99
N ARG A 376 -5.69 -16.64 -4.12
CA ARG A 376 -4.26 -16.88 -3.98
C ARG A 376 -3.91 -17.12 -2.53
N PHE A 377 -3.22 -18.21 -2.25
CA PHE A 377 -2.66 -18.53 -0.95
C PHE A 377 -1.15 -18.49 -1.05
N ASN A 378 -0.53 -17.68 -0.21
CA ASN A 378 0.92 -17.52 -0.15
C ASN A 378 1.46 -18.11 1.14
N TYR A 379 2.67 -18.66 1.10
CA TYR A 379 3.45 -19.00 2.28
C TYR A 379 4.92 -18.70 2.06
N ARG A 380 5.58 -18.27 3.14
CA ARG A 380 7.02 -17.98 3.15
C ARG A 380 7.63 -18.33 4.49
N SER A 381 8.86 -18.85 4.44
CA SER A 381 9.71 -19.04 5.61
C SER A 381 11.14 -18.65 5.25
N ASN A 382 11.64 -17.60 5.86
CA ASN A 382 13.03 -17.16 5.75
C ASN A 382 13.72 -17.45 7.08
N LEU A 383 14.80 -18.21 7.04
CA LEU A 383 15.57 -18.64 8.20
C LEU A 383 17.04 -18.33 7.97
N ASP A 384 17.65 -17.57 8.88
CA ASP A 384 19.08 -17.28 8.90
C ASP A 384 19.68 -17.87 10.17
N ILE A 385 20.73 -18.70 10.02
CA ILE A 385 21.43 -19.38 11.11
C ILE A 385 22.92 -19.03 11.03
N ASP A 386 23.42 -18.35 12.05
CA ASP A 386 24.84 -18.09 12.20
C ASP A 386 25.52 -19.33 12.82
N VAL A 387 26.00 -20.22 11.93
CA VAL A 387 26.65 -21.47 12.30
C VAL A 387 27.95 -21.21 13.04
N THR A 388 28.72 -20.20 12.58
CA THR A 388 29.91 -19.67 13.23
C THR A 388 29.88 -18.16 13.19
N LYS A 389 30.84 -17.48 13.82
CA LYS A 389 30.97 -16.01 13.75
C LYS A 389 31.19 -15.49 12.32
N THR A 390 31.61 -16.35 11.39
CA THR A 390 31.94 -15.97 10.00
C THR A 390 31.12 -16.72 8.95
N THR A 391 30.20 -17.60 9.37
CA THR A 391 29.42 -18.44 8.47
C THR A 391 27.96 -18.37 8.81
N THR A 392 27.15 -17.85 7.90
CA THR A 392 25.69 -17.81 8.02
C THR A 392 25.06 -18.74 6.98
N LEU A 393 24.15 -19.59 7.40
CA LEU A 393 23.31 -20.41 6.53
C LEU A 393 21.95 -19.72 6.40
N SER A 394 21.59 -19.32 5.16
CA SER A 394 20.28 -18.75 4.87
C SER A 394 19.42 -19.74 4.07
N MET A 395 18.21 -19.98 4.52
CA MET A 395 17.23 -20.85 3.86
C MET A 395 15.94 -20.06 3.62
N ASN A 396 15.54 -19.96 2.36
CA ASN A 396 14.32 -19.26 1.94
C ASN A 396 13.39 -20.26 1.25
N ILE A 397 12.24 -20.54 1.87
CA ILE A 397 11.20 -21.40 1.30
C ILE A 397 9.97 -20.53 1.09
N ALA A 398 9.47 -20.47 -0.15
CA ALA A 398 8.27 -19.71 -0.47
C ALA A 398 7.51 -20.37 -1.61
N GLY A 399 6.21 -20.22 -1.58
CA GLY A 399 5.33 -20.70 -2.63
C GLY A 399 3.97 -20.03 -2.58
N ASN A 400 3.20 -20.28 -3.64
CA ASN A 400 1.81 -19.85 -3.74
C ASN A 400 0.96 -20.91 -4.42
N VAL A 401 -0.32 -20.92 -4.09
CA VAL A 401 -1.35 -21.71 -4.77
C VAL A 401 -2.39 -20.74 -5.29
N ASN A 402 -2.60 -20.74 -6.60
CA ASN A 402 -3.56 -19.90 -7.28
C ASN A 402 -4.71 -20.74 -7.80
N ASN A 403 -5.93 -20.30 -7.57
CA ASN A 403 -7.14 -20.87 -8.12
C ASN A 403 -7.96 -19.77 -8.79
N ALA A 404 -8.14 -19.89 -10.12
CA ALA A 404 -8.93 -18.95 -10.91
C ALA A 404 -10.12 -19.69 -11.54
N SER A 405 -11.32 -19.19 -11.28
CA SER A 405 -12.53 -19.56 -11.98
C SER A 405 -12.87 -18.47 -12.99
N LYS A 406 -13.07 -18.86 -14.23
CA LYS A 406 -13.46 -17.93 -15.30
C LYS A 406 -14.32 -18.62 -16.35
N PRO A 407 -15.20 -17.89 -17.04
CA PRO A 407 -15.95 -18.44 -18.15
C PRO A 407 -15.01 -18.97 -19.23
N TYR A 408 -15.37 -20.11 -19.80
CA TYR A 408 -14.65 -20.61 -20.96
C TYR A 408 -14.97 -19.76 -22.17
N THR A 409 -14.05 -18.94 -22.61
CA THR A 409 -14.15 -18.19 -23.86
C THR A 409 -13.44 -18.99 -24.93
N GLY A 410 -14.14 -19.97 -25.55
CA GLY A 410 -13.58 -20.88 -26.55
C GLY A 410 -13.22 -20.23 -27.89
N LEU A 411 -13.43 -18.94 -28.06
CA LEU A 411 -13.07 -18.17 -29.25
C LEU A 411 -12.33 -16.93 -28.79
N GLY A 412 -11.05 -16.92 -29.07
CA GLY A 412 -10.05 -15.94 -28.75
C GLY A 412 -10.52 -14.51 -28.49
N SER A 413 -9.86 -13.91 -27.52
CA SER A 413 -9.97 -12.52 -27.10
C SER A 413 -11.29 -12.12 -26.40
N ALA A 414 -11.43 -12.52 -25.16
CA ALA A 414 -12.15 -11.69 -24.18
C ALA A 414 -11.34 -10.43 -23.85
N GLY A 415 -10.75 -9.81 -24.84
CA GLY A 415 -10.05 -8.53 -24.74
C GLY A 415 -10.93 -7.35 -25.09
N MET A 416 -12.25 -7.52 -25.04
CA MET A 416 -13.20 -6.47 -25.36
C MET A 416 -14.21 -6.33 -24.22
N LEU A 417 -13.73 -5.87 -23.08
CA LEU A 417 -14.59 -5.12 -22.13
C LEU A 417 -13.71 -4.21 -21.33
#